data_b4e22a1b83065e8ed497b014e01cb9ce
#
_entry.id   b4e22a1b83065e8ed497b014e01cb9ce
#
_cell.length_a   1.000
_cell.length_b   1.000
_cell.length_c   1.000
_cell.angle_alpha   90.00
_cell.angle_beta   90.00
_cell.angle_gamma   90.00
#
_symmetry.space_group_name_H-M   'P 1'
#
loop_
_entity.id
_entity.type
_entity.pdbx_description
1 polymer ?
#
loop_
_entity_poly.entity_id
_entity_poly.type
_entity_poly.pdbx_seq_one_letter_code
_entity_poly.pdbx_strand_id
1 'polypeptide(L)'
;YQVTFGQSTGYIPAEYAQPVHYADYEGTSATNTVREELIAYAYTYLGTPYVYGGSSYSGTDCSGFTMAVFAKFGYSLSHGASDQYYTATSVSSEERQAGDLVFFDTFGGISHVGIYLGGGQFIHASSSGGVKVNSLYESYYAACYLGAGRILP
;
A
#
# COMPACT_ATOMS: atom_id res chain seq x y z
N TYR A 1 -1.93 13.64 -8.67
CA TYR A 1 -2.09 13.71 -8.73
C TYR A 1 -2.57 13.44 -8.97
N GLN A 2 -2.40 13.11 -8.94
CA GLN A 2 -2.73 12.93 -9.01
C GLN A 2 -2.91 12.58 -9.21
N VAL A 3 -2.81 12.09 -9.00
CA VAL A 3 -2.86 11.86 -9.08
C VAL A 3 -3.27 11.55 -9.03
N THR A 4 -3.26 11.13 -8.95
CA THR A 4 -3.41 11.07 -8.90
C THR A 4 -3.70 10.81 -8.83
N PHE A 5 -3.70 10.32 -8.45
CA PHE A 5 -3.71 10.28 -8.36
C PHE A 5 -4.33 10.20 -8.33
N GLY A 6 -4.79 9.92 -8.31
CA GLY A 6 -4.96 10.15 -8.19
C GLY A 6 -5.74 10.20 -8.21
N GLN A 7 -6.13 9.99 -7.81
CA GLN A 7 -6.51 10.37 -7.84
C GLN A 7 -6.84 10.49 -8.14
N SER A 8 -7.19 9.89 -7.95
CA SER A 8 -7.29 10.24 -8.09
C SER A 8 -7.57 10.34 -8.37
N THR A 9 -7.76 9.87 -8.40
CA THR A 9 -7.71 10.21 -8.65
C THR A 9 -7.64 10.36 -8.68
N GLY A 10 -7.68 9.80 -8.52
CA GLY A 10 -7.18 10.13 -8.52
C GLY A 10 -6.94 10.31 -8.53
N TYR A 11 -6.52 9.93 -8.40
CA TYR A 11 -5.98 10.40 -8.40
C TYR A 11 -5.53 10.85 -8.54
N ILE A 12 -5.14 10.45 -8.55
CA ILE A 12 -4.43 11.10 -8.55
C ILE A 12 -4.38 11.72 -8.79
N PRO A 13 -4.47 11.73 -8.65
CA PRO A 13 -4.17 12.54 -8.75
C PRO A 13 -4.00 13.15 -8.84
N ALA A 14 -3.75 13.25 -8.76
CA ALA A 14 -3.38 13.95 -8.78
C ALA A 14 -3.23 14.31 -8.48
N GLU A 15 -2.90 14.34 -8.02
CA GLU A 15 -2.58 14.63 -7.64
C GLU A 15 -2.21 14.37 -7.64
N TYR A 16 -1.85 13.83 -7.49
CA TYR A 16 -1.31 13.59 -7.34
C TYR A 16 -0.82 13.76 -7.77
N ALA A 17 -0.85 13.76 -7.80
CA ALA A 17 -0.21 14.02 -8.05
C ALA A 17 0.24 14.40 -8.15
N GLN A 18 1.00 14.55 -7.93
CA GLN A 18 1.57 15.04 -7.84
C GLN A 18 2.23 15.49 -8.04
N PRO A 19 2.80 15.69 -8.03
CA PRO A 19 3.67 15.93 -8.17
C PRO A 19 4.28 16.26 -8.21
N VAL A 20 4.48 16.80 -7.81
CA VAL A 20 5.43 17.13 -7.68
C VAL A 20 6.19 17.33 -7.89
N HIS A 21 6.86 17.67 -7.76
CA HIS A 21 7.89 17.75 -8.06
C HIS A 21 9.09 17.31 -7.51
N TYR A 22 9.44 16.67 -8.20
CA TYR A 22 10.49 15.87 -7.68
C TYR A 22 11.85 16.52 -7.82
N ALA A 23 11.97 17.38 -8.71
CA ALA A 23 13.20 18.17 -8.85
C ALA A 23 13.57 18.83 -7.57
N ASP A 24 12.59 19.01 -6.73
CA ASP A 24 12.81 19.67 -5.47
C ASP A 24 13.46 18.76 -4.45
N TYR A 25 13.68 17.53 -4.81
CA TYR A 25 14.29 16.60 -3.90
C TYR A 25 15.74 16.40 -4.24
N GLU A 26 16.44 17.46 -4.51
CA GLU A 26 17.86 17.33 -4.67
C GLU A 26 18.41 16.71 -3.45
N GLY A 27 19.18 15.76 -3.57
CA GLY A 27 19.63 15.04 -2.43
C GLY A 27 18.62 14.04 -1.92
N THR A 28 17.51 13.87 -2.64
CA THR A 28 16.57 12.82 -2.33
C THR A 28 17.30 11.51 -2.34
N SER A 29 17.12 10.73 -1.31
CA SER A 29 17.77 9.46 -1.22
C SER A 29 17.16 8.49 -2.21
N ALA A 30 17.93 7.46 -2.57
CA ALA A 30 17.41 6.36 -3.39
C ALA A 30 16.19 5.74 -2.74
N THR A 31 16.12 5.76 -1.40
CA THR A 31 15.00 5.24 -0.63
C THR A 31 13.69 5.93 -1.01
N ASN A 32 13.71 7.26 -1.10
CA ASN A 32 12.51 8.01 -1.47
C ASN A 32 12.09 7.70 -2.89
N THR A 33 13.04 7.56 -3.81
CA THR A 33 12.75 7.22 -5.19
C THR A 33 12.08 5.84 -5.29
N VAL A 34 12.60 4.87 -4.53
CA VAL A 34 12.03 3.53 -4.53
C VAL A 34 10.59 3.56 -4.01
N ARG A 35 10.34 4.34 -2.94
CA ARG A 35 9.00 4.44 -2.38
C ARG A 35 8.03 5.02 -3.39
N GLU A 36 8.44 6.06 -4.10
CA GLU A 36 7.61 6.68 -5.11
C GLU A 36 7.30 5.73 -6.25
N GLU A 37 8.30 4.98 -6.70
CA GLU A 37 8.11 4.03 -7.79
C GLU A 37 7.22 2.87 -7.36
N LEU A 38 7.38 2.42 -6.13
CA LEU A 38 6.57 1.33 -5.60
C LEU A 38 5.09 1.74 -5.55
N ILE A 39 4.82 2.95 -5.08
CA ILE A 39 3.46 3.47 -5.02
C ILE A 39 2.88 3.58 -6.43
N ALA A 40 3.65 4.10 -7.38
CA ALA A 40 3.18 4.22 -8.76
C ALA A 40 2.84 2.84 -9.34
N TYR A 41 3.66 1.86 -9.05
CA TYR A 41 3.42 0.50 -9.53
C TYR A 41 2.16 -0.09 -8.87
N ALA A 42 1.98 0.16 -7.56
CA ALA A 42 0.80 -0.32 -6.86
C ALA A 42 -0.48 0.23 -7.50
N TYR A 43 -0.47 1.48 -7.94
CA TYR A 43 -1.63 2.08 -8.60
C TYR A 43 -2.02 1.39 -9.91
N THR A 44 -1.08 0.72 -10.56
CA THR A 44 -1.41 0.00 -11.80
C THR A 44 -2.37 -1.16 -11.55
N TYR A 45 -2.51 -1.58 -10.28
CA TYR A 45 -3.42 -2.66 -9.91
C TYR A 45 -4.83 -2.17 -9.60
N LEU A 46 -5.09 -0.86 -9.57
CA LEU A 46 -6.43 -0.35 -9.23
C LEU A 46 -7.49 -1.03 -10.09
N GLY A 47 -8.55 -1.50 -9.43
CA GLY A 47 -9.65 -2.17 -10.12
C GLY A 47 -9.46 -3.66 -10.32
N THR A 48 -8.30 -4.20 -10.01
CA THR A 48 -8.07 -5.65 -10.08
C THR A 48 -9.04 -6.35 -9.13
N PRO A 49 -9.77 -7.39 -9.59
CA PRO A 49 -10.73 -8.06 -8.72
C PRO A 49 -10.05 -8.81 -7.58
N TYR A 50 -10.79 -8.95 -6.48
CA TYR A 50 -10.31 -9.76 -5.37
C TYR A 50 -10.49 -11.23 -5.72
N VAL A 51 -9.40 -12.00 -5.64
CA VAL A 51 -9.42 -13.47 -5.84
C VAL A 51 -8.54 -14.08 -4.78
N TYR A 52 -9.12 -14.89 -3.90
CA TYR A 52 -8.37 -15.55 -2.84
C TYR A 52 -7.24 -16.38 -3.44
N GLY A 53 -6.04 -16.20 -2.92
CA GLY A 53 -4.85 -16.88 -3.43
C GLY A 53 -4.24 -16.26 -4.67
N GLY A 54 -4.86 -15.20 -5.22
CA GLY A 54 -4.34 -14.55 -6.42
C GLY A 54 -3.27 -13.52 -6.11
N SER A 55 -2.43 -13.25 -7.12
CA SER A 55 -1.34 -12.26 -6.99
C SER A 55 -1.00 -11.66 -8.35
N SER A 56 -1.99 -11.43 -9.19
CA SER A 56 -1.76 -10.91 -10.55
C SER A 56 -2.80 -9.87 -10.89
N TYR A 57 -2.65 -9.26 -12.09
CA TYR A 57 -3.61 -8.27 -12.57
C TYR A 57 -4.98 -8.88 -12.87
N SER A 58 -5.07 -10.19 -13.03
CA SER A 58 -6.36 -10.83 -13.28
C SER A 58 -7.12 -11.12 -12.00
N GLY A 59 -6.46 -11.06 -10.85
CA GLY A 59 -7.08 -11.24 -9.55
C GLY A 59 -6.03 -11.36 -8.47
N THR A 60 -6.30 -10.75 -7.32
CA THR A 60 -5.35 -10.77 -6.22
C THR A 60 -6.09 -10.72 -4.89
N ASP A 61 -5.50 -11.32 -3.85
CA ASP A 61 -5.97 -11.08 -2.50
C ASP A 61 -5.07 -10.04 -1.83
N CYS A 62 -5.30 -9.77 -0.54
CA CYS A 62 -4.61 -8.66 0.12
C CYS A 62 -3.10 -8.85 0.18
N SER A 63 -2.66 -10.02 0.61
CA SER A 63 -1.23 -10.31 0.74
C SER A 63 -0.60 -10.65 -0.61
N GLY A 64 -1.38 -11.13 -1.56
CA GLY A 64 -0.92 -11.37 -2.93
C GLY A 64 -0.59 -10.06 -3.62
N PHE A 65 -1.40 -9.04 -3.38
CA PHE A 65 -1.18 -7.71 -3.93
C PHE A 65 0.13 -7.13 -3.40
N THR A 66 0.32 -7.10 -2.09
CA THR A 66 1.56 -6.58 -1.51
C THR A 66 2.76 -7.41 -1.94
N MET A 67 2.63 -8.73 -1.97
CA MET A 67 3.69 -9.61 -2.42
C MET A 67 4.12 -9.28 -3.84
N ALA A 68 3.15 -9.12 -4.76
CA ALA A 68 3.44 -8.84 -6.16
C ALA A 68 4.08 -7.47 -6.35
N VAL A 69 3.57 -6.47 -5.64
CA VAL A 69 4.11 -5.11 -5.76
C VAL A 69 5.55 -5.06 -5.26
N PHE A 70 5.82 -5.63 -4.10
CA PHE A 70 7.17 -5.58 -3.54
C PHE A 70 8.16 -6.44 -4.33
N ALA A 71 7.69 -7.56 -4.91
CA ALA A 71 8.54 -8.42 -5.72
C ALA A 71 9.10 -7.67 -6.94
N LYS A 72 8.33 -6.76 -7.49
CA LYS A 72 8.75 -5.96 -8.63
C LYS A 72 10.04 -5.19 -8.33
N PHE A 73 10.26 -4.84 -7.07
CA PHE A 73 11.41 -4.04 -6.64
C PHE A 73 12.46 -4.90 -5.91
N GLY A 74 12.33 -6.21 -5.96
CA GLY A 74 13.35 -7.10 -5.41
C GLY A 74 13.12 -7.51 -3.97
N TYR A 75 11.97 -7.21 -3.40
CA TYR A 75 11.67 -7.56 -2.00
C TYR A 75 10.73 -8.76 -1.99
N SER A 76 11.20 -9.85 -1.40
CA SER A 76 10.48 -11.11 -1.37
C SER A 76 9.63 -11.17 -0.12
N LEU A 77 8.31 -11.26 -0.28
CA LEU A 77 7.38 -11.38 0.85
C LEU A 77 6.63 -12.69 0.73
N SER A 78 6.27 -13.28 1.87
CA SER A 78 5.41 -14.46 1.88
C SER A 78 3.98 -14.07 1.50
N HIS A 79 3.23 -15.02 0.97
CA HIS A 79 1.84 -14.80 0.61
C HIS A 79 0.96 -15.02 1.85
N GLY A 80 0.98 -14.03 2.75
CA GLY A 80 0.20 -14.10 3.98
C GLY A 80 0.37 -12.82 4.77
N ALA A 81 -0.75 -12.22 5.21
CA ALA A 81 -0.72 -10.96 5.95
C ALA A 81 0.04 -11.11 7.27
N SER A 82 -0.20 -12.19 7.99
CA SER A 82 0.48 -12.44 9.25
C SER A 82 1.97 -12.62 9.06
N ASP A 83 2.38 -13.36 8.02
CA ASP A 83 3.80 -13.55 7.74
C ASP A 83 4.47 -12.24 7.38
N GLN A 84 3.80 -11.40 6.62
CA GLN A 84 4.34 -10.10 6.23
C GLN A 84 4.49 -9.20 7.46
N TYR A 85 3.54 -9.29 8.39
CA TYR A 85 3.61 -8.51 9.63
C TYR A 85 4.86 -8.85 10.42
N TYR A 86 5.16 -10.15 10.57
CA TYR A 86 6.30 -10.57 11.37
C TYR A 86 7.64 -10.37 10.65
N THR A 87 7.61 -10.26 9.33
CA THR A 87 8.81 -9.94 8.55
C THR A 87 9.15 -8.45 8.61
N ALA A 88 8.13 -7.59 8.69
CA ALA A 88 8.31 -6.15 8.64
C ALA A 88 8.84 -5.61 9.98
N THR A 89 9.52 -4.48 9.92
CA THR A 89 9.94 -3.76 11.10
C THR A 89 8.80 -2.84 11.54
N SER A 90 8.37 -2.95 12.79
CA SER A 90 7.26 -2.16 13.32
C SER A 90 7.55 -0.67 13.23
N VAL A 91 6.53 0.10 12.84
CA VAL A 91 6.63 1.55 12.67
C VAL A 91 5.47 2.21 13.40
N SER A 92 5.75 3.27 14.14
CA SER A 92 4.70 4.00 14.85
C SER A 92 3.85 4.81 13.88
N SER A 93 2.69 5.25 14.35
CA SER A 93 1.79 6.06 13.53
C SER A 93 2.43 7.36 13.09
N GLU A 94 3.26 7.96 13.93
CA GLU A 94 3.93 9.22 13.59
C GLU A 94 5.05 9.02 12.58
N GLU A 95 5.59 7.82 12.49
CA GLU A 95 6.74 7.55 11.63
C GLU A 95 6.37 6.85 10.34
N ARG A 96 5.10 6.50 10.18
CA ARG A 96 4.60 5.86 8.96
C ARG A 96 4.93 6.69 7.74
N GLN A 97 5.41 6.04 6.68
CA GLN A 97 5.73 6.68 5.42
C GLN A 97 5.06 5.94 4.28
N ALA A 98 4.78 6.65 3.19
CA ALA A 98 4.26 6.02 1.98
C ALA A 98 5.17 4.88 1.57
N GLY A 99 4.58 3.72 1.27
CA GLY A 99 5.33 2.51 0.95
C GLY A 99 5.48 1.56 2.11
N ASP A 100 5.12 1.97 3.33
CA ASP A 100 5.06 1.05 4.45
C ASP A 100 3.80 0.19 4.34
N LEU A 101 3.80 -0.96 5.01
CA LEU A 101 2.62 -1.82 5.07
C LEU A 101 1.75 -1.44 6.25
N VAL A 102 0.45 -1.57 6.11
CA VAL A 102 -0.51 -1.38 7.20
C VAL A 102 -1.33 -2.65 7.37
N PHE A 103 -1.60 -3.03 8.60
CA PHE A 103 -2.16 -4.33 8.95
C PHE A 103 -3.46 -4.17 9.75
N PHE A 104 -4.37 -5.12 9.55
CA PHE A 104 -5.72 -5.04 10.12
C PHE A 104 -6.21 -6.41 10.57
N ASP A 105 -7.08 -6.41 11.58
CA ASP A 105 -7.80 -7.58 12.05
C ASP A 105 -9.20 -7.55 11.44
N THR A 106 -9.36 -8.17 10.29
CA THR A 106 -10.68 -8.22 9.62
C THR A 106 -11.42 -9.53 9.85
N PHE A 107 -10.69 -10.61 10.15
CA PHE A 107 -11.30 -11.91 10.41
C PHE A 107 -10.85 -12.54 11.72
N GLY A 108 -10.00 -11.89 12.47
CA GLY A 108 -9.36 -12.47 13.63
C GLY A 108 -7.86 -12.52 13.43
N GLY A 109 -7.10 -11.87 14.30
CA GLY A 109 -5.67 -11.78 14.20
C GLY A 109 -5.25 -10.88 13.03
N ILE A 110 -4.03 -11.07 12.58
CA ILE A 110 -3.48 -10.26 11.49
C ILE A 110 -3.94 -10.90 10.18
N SER A 111 -5.02 -10.38 9.64
CA SER A 111 -5.70 -11.03 8.51
C SER A 111 -5.83 -10.17 7.27
N HIS A 112 -5.41 -8.90 7.32
CA HIS A 112 -5.49 -8.02 6.15
C HIS A 112 -4.28 -7.10 6.13
N VAL A 113 -3.84 -6.73 4.92
CA VAL A 113 -2.67 -5.88 4.73
C VAL A 113 -2.89 -4.98 3.53
N GLY A 114 -2.33 -3.78 3.59
CA GLY A 114 -2.33 -2.83 2.48
C GLY A 114 -1.03 -2.06 2.46
N ILE A 115 -0.91 -1.14 1.52
CA ILE A 115 0.26 -0.29 1.38
C ILE A 115 -0.14 1.14 1.72
N TYR A 116 0.55 1.73 2.68
CA TYR A 116 0.28 3.10 3.10
C TYR A 116 0.68 4.08 2.01
N LEU A 117 -0.14 5.08 1.77
CA LEU A 117 0.08 6.06 0.72
C LEU A 117 0.47 7.43 1.27
N GLY A 118 0.42 7.61 2.57
CA GLY A 118 0.57 8.92 3.20
C GLY A 118 -0.80 9.55 3.40
N GLY A 119 -0.86 10.58 4.25
CA GLY A 119 -2.11 11.30 4.48
C GLY A 119 -3.24 10.48 5.06
N GLY A 120 -2.92 9.36 5.69
CA GLY A 120 -3.94 8.50 6.27
C GLY A 120 -4.59 7.55 5.28
N GLN A 121 -4.13 7.51 4.03
CA GLN A 121 -4.73 6.65 3.00
C GLN A 121 -3.89 5.42 2.73
N PHE A 122 -4.53 4.36 2.26
CA PHE A 122 -3.82 3.14 1.89
C PHE A 122 -4.49 2.48 0.69
N ILE A 123 -3.70 1.73 -0.09
CA ILE A 123 -4.18 0.96 -1.23
C ILE A 123 -4.11 -0.51 -0.87
N HIS A 124 -5.16 -1.24 -1.18
CA HIS A 124 -5.27 -2.65 -0.78
C HIS A 124 -6.26 -3.40 -1.67
N ALA A 125 -6.18 -4.72 -1.64
CA ALA A 125 -7.16 -5.56 -2.32
C ALA A 125 -8.29 -5.86 -1.34
N SER A 126 -9.40 -5.17 -1.51
CA SER A 126 -10.58 -5.33 -0.66
C SER A 126 -11.40 -6.52 -1.15
N SER A 127 -11.88 -7.36 -0.22
CA SER A 127 -12.69 -8.53 -0.61
C SER A 127 -14.02 -8.11 -1.24
N SER A 128 -14.46 -6.89 -1.01
CA SER A 128 -15.74 -6.42 -1.54
C SER A 128 -15.62 -5.53 -2.76
N GLY A 129 -14.42 -4.99 -3.05
CA GLY A 129 -14.27 -4.02 -4.13
C GLY A 129 -13.03 -4.17 -4.96
N GLY A 130 -12.21 -5.18 -4.70
CA GLY A 130 -10.94 -5.32 -5.41
C GLY A 130 -9.92 -4.31 -4.94
N VAL A 131 -8.93 -4.04 -5.76
CA VAL A 131 -7.87 -3.10 -5.40
C VAL A 131 -8.42 -1.69 -5.44
N LYS A 132 -8.32 -0.99 -4.32
CA LYS A 132 -8.88 0.35 -4.14
C LYS A 132 -8.15 1.08 -3.04
N VAL A 133 -8.43 2.37 -2.92
CA VAL A 133 -7.87 3.23 -1.87
C VAL A 133 -8.95 3.50 -0.83
N ASN A 134 -8.57 3.38 0.44
CA ASN A 134 -9.43 3.74 1.57
C ASN A 134 -8.63 4.57 2.55
N SER A 135 -9.31 5.14 3.55
CA SER A 135 -8.68 5.92 4.60
C SER A 135 -8.60 5.09 5.88
N LEU A 136 -7.47 5.21 6.59
CA LEU A 136 -7.32 4.60 7.91
C LEU A 136 -8.31 5.20 8.92
N TYR A 137 -8.88 6.36 8.61
CA TYR A 137 -9.80 7.05 9.52
C TYR A 137 -11.25 6.64 9.31
N GLU A 138 -11.56 5.85 8.28
CA GLU A 138 -12.90 5.28 8.13
C GLU A 138 -13.20 4.38 9.33
N SER A 139 -14.42 4.43 9.82
CA SER A 139 -14.79 3.73 11.06
C SER A 139 -14.39 2.27 11.06
N TYR A 140 -14.65 1.58 9.95
CA TYR A 140 -14.34 0.16 9.85
C TYR A 140 -12.85 -0.10 10.01
N TYR A 141 -12.02 0.65 9.26
CA TYR A 141 -10.57 0.42 9.28
C TYR A 141 -9.92 0.93 10.55
N ALA A 142 -10.42 2.03 11.10
CA ALA A 142 -9.91 2.54 12.37
C ALA A 142 -10.14 1.53 13.49
N ALA A 143 -11.27 0.83 13.45
CA ALA A 143 -11.62 -0.13 14.50
C ALA A 143 -10.76 -1.40 14.43
N CYS A 144 -10.24 -1.77 13.27
CA CYS A 144 -9.49 -3.01 13.13
C CYS A 144 -7.99 -2.80 12.82
N TYR A 145 -7.52 -1.57 12.81
CA TYR A 145 -6.12 -1.27 12.51
C TYR A 145 -5.19 -1.84 13.59
N LEU A 146 -4.15 -2.55 13.18
CA LEU A 146 -3.22 -3.19 14.09
C LEU A 146 -1.84 -2.53 14.12
N GLY A 147 -1.50 -1.74 13.12
CA GLY A 147 -0.20 -1.09 13.09
C GLY A 147 0.42 -1.11 11.71
N ALA A 148 1.61 -0.53 11.62
CA ALA A 148 2.35 -0.44 10.38
C ALA A 148 3.68 -1.17 10.49
N GLY A 149 4.22 -1.58 9.34
CA GLY A 149 5.52 -2.23 9.27
C GLY A 149 6.26 -1.80 8.03
N ARG A 150 7.59 -1.84 8.12
CA ARG A 150 8.46 -1.34 7.06
C ARG A 150 9.28 -2.47 6.47
N ILE A 151 9.27 -2.56 5.15
CA ILE A 151 10.09 -3.48 4.39
C ILE A 151 11.20 -2.70 3.68
N LEU A 152 10.85 -1.53 3.15
CA LEU A 152 11.81 -0.69 2.42
C LEU A 152 12.77 -0.02 3.40
N PRO A 153 13.98 0.31 2.94
CA PRO A 153 14.94 0.99 3.81
C PRO A 153 14.43 2.35 4.27
#